data_11d711cfcc258a98047a7f79a74750f9
#
_entry.id   11d711cfcc258a98047a7f79a74750f9
#
_cell.length_a   1.000
_cell.length_b   1.000
_cell.length_c   1.000
_cell.angle_alpha   90.00
_cell.angle_beta   90.00
_cell.angle_gamma   90.00
#
_symmetry.space_group_name_H-M   'P 1'
#
loop_
_entity.id
_entity.type
_entity.pdbx_description
1 polymer ?
#
loop_
_entity_poly.entity_id
_entity_poly.type
_entity_poly.pdbx_seq_one_letter_code
_entity_poly.pdbx_strand_id
1 'polypeptide(L)'
;MVNRRSVLAGMGATAIAQLLSACSGTGKEKLTVRLLKDSIPVQLLSAFRRDQSQQVKLNFKAETQLKSLLKLLEDIHKQNQSPSQETSWLRLPGGNRSSSIDLVTLGDYWLKLAIQKELIQPLPIEQLSGWQSLPPQWQTLVRRDNQGKLAENGQIWGAPYRWGATVIAYDAKQFKDQGWEPPRDWSDLWKREEFRQQFSLLDQPREVIGLTLKKLGKSYNTQDLNQVPNLKAELIELNKRVKFYSSDAYLQPLILKDTSLAVGWSTEIFDIQKSYPHIKAVMPASGSALWTDLWVQPASGNEETESNSLVNDWIDFCWRKQSAEAISQLTGSPSPMANFSRQDLPTAIQDNPLIAISSEVLEKSDFLEPLPETTIEQYQDLWEEVRRNLE
;
A
#
# COMPACT_ATOMS: atom_id res chain seq x y z
N MET A 1 15.17 33.39 -18.23
CA MET A 1 13.99 33.05 -17.40
C MET A 1 14.27 31.70 -16.74
N VAL A 2 14.60 31.70 -15.46
CA VAL A 2 14.99 30.49 -14.72
C VAL A 2 13.70 29.81 -14.22
N ASN A 3 13.55 28.55 -14.58
CA ASN A 3 12.34 27.75 -14.36
C ASN A 3 12.21 27.40 -12.87
N ARG A 4 11.21 27.95 -12.18
CA ARG A 4 10.95 27.77 -10.73
C ARG A 4 10.56 26.36 -10.30
N ARG A 5 10.43 25.42 -11.22
CA ARG A 5 10.05 24.01 -10.94
C ARG A 5 11.21 23.12 -10.47
N SER A 6 12.45 23.56 -10.61
CA SER A 6 13.63 22.74 -10.28
C SER A 6 14.14 22.90 -8.84
N VAL A 7 13.59 23.82 -8.04
CA VAL A 7 14.15 24.16 -6.72
C VAL A 7 13.48 23.38 -5.57
N LEU A 8 12.25 22.88 -5.73
CA LEU A 8 11.55 22.18 -4.66
C LEU A 8 11.76 20.65 -4.66
N ALA A 9 12.30 20.08 -5.73
CA ALA A 9 12.59 18.63 -5.80
C ALA A 9 13.92 18.23 -5.14
N GLY A 10 14.77 19.20 -4.79
CA GLY A 10 16.15 18.92 -4.37
C GLY A 10 16.40 18.78 -2.87
N MET A 11 15.47 19.20 -1.99
CA MET A 11 15.76 19.24 -0.55
C MET A 11 15.30 18.00 0.26
N GLY A 12 14.45 17.15 -0.29
CA GLY A 12 13.96 15.97 0.44
C GLY A 12 14.83 14.71 0.29
N ALA A 13 15.54 14.57 -0.84
CA ALA A 13 16.28 13.34 -1.14
C ALA A 13 17.68 13.29 -0.50
N THR A 14 18.28 14.43 -0.17
CA THR A 14 19.64 14.49 0.41
C THR A 14 19.70 14.25 1.91
N ALA A 15 18.62 14.49 2.65
CA ALA A 15 18.62 14.32 4.10
C ALA A 15 18.68 12.85 4.54
N ILE A 16 18.09 11.93 3.78
CA ILE A 16 18.10 10.49 4.13
C ILE A 16 19.48 9.87 3.84
N ALA A 17 20.15 10.28 2.77
CA ALA A 17 21.46 9.74 2.41
C ALA A 17 22.58 10.21 3.36
N GLN A 18 22.50 11.42 3.90
CA GLN A 18 23.55 11.98 4.76
C GLN A 18 23.48 11.50 6.20
N LEU A 19 22.28 11.17 6.75
CA LEU A 19 22.16 10.60 8.10
C LEU A 19 22.63 9.14 8.19
N LEU A 20 22.70 8.43 7.06
CA LEU A 20 23.19 7.04 7.03
C LEU A 20 24.73 6.94 6.93
N SER A 21 25.43 8.01 6.57
CA SER A 21 26.90 8.00 6.39
C SER A 21 27.69 8.36 7.64
N ALA A 22 27.05 8.86 8.70
CA ALA A 22 27.76 9.45 9.84
C ALA A 22 28.09 8.51 11.00
N CYS A 23 27.74 7.23 10.93
CA CYS A 23 28.07 6.24 11.97
C CYS A 23 28.64 4.96 11.36
N SER A 24 29.93 4.93 11.10
CA SER A 24 30.72 3.71 10.89
C SER A 24 30.97 3.01 12.21
N GLY A 25 29.90 2.50 12.86
CA GLY A 25 30.03 1.56 13.94
C GLY A 25 30.37 0.18 13.37
N THR A 26 31.32 -0.52 13.98
CA THR A 26 31.64 -1.92 13.70
C THR A 26 30.53 -2.85 14.18
N GLY A 27 29.31 -2.69 13.70
CA GLY A 27 28.20 -3.58 14.01
C GLY A 27 28.47 -4.97 13.41
N LYS A 28 28.30 -6.02 14.21
CA LYS A 28 28.50 -7.42 13.76
C LYS A 28 27.39 -7.89 12.81
N GLU A 29 26.19 -7.35 12.99
CA GLU A 29 25.00 -7.74 12.21
C GLU A 29 24.50 -6.60 11.32
N LYS A 30 23.95 -6.97 10.15
CA LYS A 30 23.49 -6.01 9.15
C LYS A 30 22.09 -6.37 8.69
N LEU A 31 21.21 -5.37 8.64
CA LEU A 31 19.88 -5.47 8.04
C LEU A 31 19.79 -4.58 6.80
N THR A 32 19.53 -5.20 5.65
CA THR A 32 19.41 -4.52 4.36
C THR A 32 17.97 -4.59 3.86
N VAL A 33 17.30 -3.45 3.78
CA VAL A 33 15.89 -3.36 3.43
C VAL A 33 15.68 -2.48 2.19
N ARG A 34 14.77 -2.89 1.33
CA ARG A 34 14.23 -2.08 0.24
C ARG A 34 12.76 -1.81 0.55
N LEU A 35 12.38 -0.56 0.58
CA LEU A 35 11.03 -0.16 1.03
C LEU A 35 10.42 0.90 0.12
N LEU A 36 9.11 1.04 0.17
CA LEU A 36 8.43 2.14 -0.48
C LEU A 36 8.79 3.45 0.24
N LYS A 37 9.03 4.50 -0.53
CA LYS A 37 9.30 5.83 0.00
C LYS A 37 8.20 6.26 0.97
N ASP A 38 8.59 6.89 2.07
CA ASP A 38 7.70 7.42 3.12
C ASP A 38 6.80 6.35 3.80
N SER A 39 7.09 5.05 3.61
CA SER A 39 6.33 3.96 4.24
C SER A 39 6.75 3.65 5.69
N ILE A 40 7.93 4.07 6.09
CA ILE A 40 8.45 3.96 7.46
C ILE A 40 9.02 5.31 7.90
N PRO A 41 8.62 5.82 9.07
CA PRO A 41 9.20 7.05 9.63
C PRO A 41 10.68 6.86 9.99
N VAL A 42 11.51 7.85 9.65
CA VAL A 42 12.95 7.81 9.96
C VAL A 42 13.24 7.65 11.46
N GLN A 43 12.35 8.17 12.31
CA GLN A 43 12.43 8.03 13.76
C GLN A 43 12.44 6.58 14.23
N LEU A 44 11.71 5.68 13.50
CA LEU A 44 11.68 4.25 13.82
C LEU A 44 13.03 3.57 13.58
N LEU A 45 13.78 3.97 12.54
CA LEU A 45 15.12 3.43 12.29
C LEU A 45 16.06 3.77 13.44
N SER A 46 15.97 4.98 13.96
CA SER A 46 16.76 5.42 15.13
C SER A 46 16.32 4.71 16.41
N ALA A 47 15.03 4.48 16.59
CA ALA A 47 14.47 3.75 17.73
C ALA A 47 14.89 2.27 17.70
N PHE A 48 14.78 1.60 16.55
CA PHE A 48 15.22 0.22 16.39
C PHE A 48 16.72 0.05 16.65
N ARG A 49 17.57 0.98 16.15
CA ARG A 49 19.00 0.94 16.44
C ARG A 49 19.30 1.05 17.93
N ARG A 50 18.55 1.85 18.69
CA ARG A 50 18.69 1.92 20.16
C ARG A 50 18.20 0.64 20.83
N ASP A 51 17.10 0.06 20.36
CA ASP A 51 16.56 -1.21 20.86
C ASP A 51 17.59 -2.34 20.71
N GLN A 52 18.33 -2.38 19.60
CA GLN A 52 19.42 -3.32 19.32
C GLN A 52 20.77 -2.90 19.92
N SER A 53 20.77 -2.11 21.01
CA SER A 53 21.98 -1.64 21.71
C SER A 53 23.02 -0.99 20.79
N GLN A 54 22.59 -0.40 19.68
CA GLN A 54 23.40 0.27 18.65
C GLN A 54 24.45 -0.63 17.93
N GLN A 55 24.37 -1.94 18.11
CA GLN A 55 25.35 -2.90 17.53
C GLN A 55 25.01 -3.31 16.09
N VAL A 56 23.95 -2.74 15.49
CA VAL A 56 23.45 -3.14 14.16
C VAL A 56 23.77 -2.10 13.10
N LYS A 57 24.05 -2.57 11.87
CA LYS A 57 24.17 -1.73 10.69
C LYS A 57 22.87 -1.80 9.88
N LEU A 58 22.15 -0.69 9.80
CA LEU A 58 20.91 -0.58 9.04
C LEU A 58 21.18 0.03 7.65
N ASN A 59 20.79 -0.68 6.59
CA ASN A 59 20.87 -0.23 5.21
C ASN A 59 19.47 -0.23 4.57
N PHE A 60 18.74 0.86 4.78
CA PHE A 60 17.40 1.08 4.26
C PHE A 60 17.46 1.97 3.03
N LYS A 61 16.93 1.49 1.90
CA LYS A 61 16.86 2.26 0.66
C LYS A 61 15.42 2.29 0.14
N ALA A 62 14.92 3.49 -0.09
CA ALA A 62 13.56 3.72 -0.56
C ALA A 62 13.48 3.71 -2.09
N GLU A 63 12.39 3.16 -2.61
CA GLU A 63 11.94 3.24 -4.00
C GLU A 63 10.64 4.02 -4.07
N THR A 64 10.42 4.72 -5.18
CA THR A 64 9.24 5.60 -5.32
C THR A 64 7.96 4.86 -5.68
N GLN A 65 8.04 3.63 -6.16
CA GLN A 65 6.90 2.84 -6.63
C GLN A 65 7.02 1.39 -6.18
N LEU A 66 5.91 0.80 -5.74
CA LEU A 66 5.82 -0.64 -5.40
C LEU A 66 6.17 -1.55 -6.57
N LYS A 67 5.83 -1.14 -7.82
CA LYS A 67 6.20 -1.89 -9.03
C LYS A 67 7.71 -2.03 -9.21
N SER A 68 8.49 -1.02 -8.81
CA SER A 68 9.95 -1.08 -8.84
C SER A 68 10.50 -2.11 -7.83
N LEU A 69 9.84 -2.27 -6.69
CA LEU A 69 10.19 -3.26 -5.68
C LEU A 69 9.85 -4.69 -6.14
N LEU A 70 8.71 -4.89 -6.82
CA LEU A 70 8.39 -6.17 -7.45
C LEU A 70 9.44 -6.53 -8.51
N LYS A 71 9.79 -5.58 -9.39
CA LYS A 71 10.84 -5.80 -10.39
C LYS A 71 12.18 -6.15 -9.75
N LEU A 72 12.53 -5.50 -8.65
CA LEU A 72 13.75 -5.83 -7.90
C LEU A 72 13.75 -7.30 -7.43
N LEU A 73 12.61 -7.82 -6.94
CA LEU A 73 12.49 -9.23 -6.57
C LEU A 73 12.69 -10.14 -7.79
N GLU A 74 12.12 -9.79 -8.96
CA GLU A 74 12.34 -10.54 -10.21
C GLU A 74 13.82 -10.52 -10.64
N ASP A 75 14.51 -9.39 -10.49
CA ASP A 75 15.91 -9.26 -10.85
C ASP A 75 16.82 -10.06 -9.90
N ILE A 76 16.53 -10.08 -8.59
CA ILE A 76 17.21 -10.92 -7.60
C ILE A 76 17.04 -12.40 -7.97
N HIS A 77 15.82 -12.83 -8.26
CA HIS A 77 15.53 -14.21 -8.61
C HIS A 77 16.28 -14.66 -9.86
N LYS A 78 16.30 -13.85 -10.93
CA LYS A 78 17.08 -14.12 -12.14
C LYS A 78 18.58 -14.24 -11.87
N GLN A 79 19.14 -13.37 -11.02
CA GLN A 79 20.56 -13.43 -10.64
C GLN A 79 20.89 -14.71 -9.87
N ASN A 80 19.98 -15.19 -9.03
CA ASN A 80 20.15 -16.42 -8.28
C ASN A 80 20.10 -17.67 -9.18
N GLN A 81 19.26 -17.65 -10.23
CA GLN A 81 19.14 -18.77 -11.19
C GLN A 81 20.29 -18.85 -12.20
N SER A 82 20.92 -17.74 -12.53
CA SER A 82 22.03 -17.70 -13.50
C SER A 82 23.24 -17.02 -12.86
N PRO A 83 23.97 -17.70 -11.98
CA PRO A 83 25.28 -17.19 -11.56
C PRO A 83 26.18 -17.23 -12.82
N SER A 84 26.37 -16.06 -13.43
CA SER A 84 27.17 -15.92 -14.64
C SER A 84 28.56 -16.56 -14.45
N GLN A 85 28.86 -17.65 -15.18
CA GLN A 85 30.17 -18.30 -15.22
C GLN A 85 31.28 -17.37 -15.75
N GLU A 86 30.90 -16.23 -16.37
CA GLU A 86 31.86 -15.33 -17.02
C GLU A 86 32.70 -14.46 -16.09
N THR A 87 32.41 -14.38 -14.79
CA THR A 87 33.20 -13.56 -13.86
C THR A 87 33.89 -14.34 -12.73
N SER A 88 33.87 -15.67 -12.78
CA SER A 88 34.49 -16.51 -11.74
C SER A 88 36.03 -16.31 -11.61
N TRP A 89 36.73 -15.96 -12.68
CA TRP A 89 38.18 -15.75 -12.69
C TRP A 89 38.59 -14.30 -12.29
N LEU A 90 37.64 -13.35 -12.24
CA LEU A 90 37.87 -11.98 -11.79
C LEU A 90 37.56 -11.76 -10.29
N ARG A 91 37.24 -12.82 -9.56
CA ARG A 91 37.04 -12.70 -8.11
C ARG A 91 38.40 -12.51 -7.42
N LEU A 92 38.76 -11.24 -7.21
CA LEU A 92 39.83 -10.89 -6.28
C LEU A 92 39.46 -11.43 -4.89
N PRO A 93 40.39 -12.04 -4.13
CA PRO A 93 40.19 -12.43 -2.75
C PRO A 93 39.87 -11.13 -1.95
N GLY A 94 38.65 -10.99 -1.45
CA GLY A 94 38.17 -9.80 -0.74
C GLY A 94 37.07 -8.99 -1.45
N GLY A 95 36.60 -9.40 -2.65
CA GLY A 95 35.46 -8.81 -3.31
C GLY A 95 34.19 -8.97 -2.47
N ASN A 96 33.60 -7.85 -2.04
CA ASN A 96 32.34 -7.81 -1.30
C ASN A 96 31.30 -8.70 -1.99
N ARG A 97 30.81 -9.74 -1.29
CA ARG A 97 29.53 -10.38 -1.63
C ARG A 97 28.53 -9.23 -1.77
N SER A 98 27.88 -9.10 -2.92
CA SER A 98 26.82 -8.14 -3.08
C SER A 98 25.90 -8.33 -1.88
N SER A 99 25.71 -7.27 -1.08
CA SER A 99 25.00 -7.39 0.18
C SER A 99 23.61 -7.92 -0.13
N SER A 100 23.31 -9.13 0.32
CA SER A 100 21.97 -9.72 0.23
C SER A 100 20.94 -8.72 0.76
N ILE A 101 19.82 -8.62 0.08
CA ILE A 101 18.67 -7.85 0.56
C ILE A 101 17.88 -8.80 1.45
N ASP A 102 17.67 -8.38 2.71
CA ASP A 102 17.02 -9.22 3.72
C ASP A 102 15.49 -9.08 3.66
N LEU A 103 14.98 -7.86 3.43
CA LEU A 103 13.55 -7.57 3.33
C LEU A 103 13.25 -6.59 2.18
N VAL A 104 12.09 -6.80 1.57
CA VAL A 104 11.51 -5.91 0.55
C VAL A 104 10.07 -5.59 0.93
N THR A 105 9.61 -4.36 0.70
CA THR A 105 8.18 -4.06 0.73
C THR A 105 7.50 -4.61 -0.51
N LEU A 106 6.39 -5.33 -0.32
CA LEU A 106 5.50 -5.81 -1.38
C LEU A 106 4.05 -5.45 -1.04
N GLY A 107 3.29 -4.98 -2.03
CA GLY A 107 1.84 -4.86 -1.88
C GLY A 107 1.17 -6.24 -1.90
N ASP A 108 0.15 -6.44 -1.06
CA ASP A 108 -0.57 -7.71 -0.91
C ASP A 108 -1.16 -8.23 -2.23
N TYR A 109 -1.56 -7.34 -3.14
CA TYR A 109 -2.05 -7.67 -4.47
C TYR A 109 -1.07 -8.56 -5.27
N TRP A 110 0.24 -8.37 -5.10
CA TRP A 110 1.26 -9.14 -5.80
C TRP A 110 1.74 -10.39 -5.03
N LEU A 111 1.24 -10.61 -3.81
CA LEU A 111 1.71 -11.71 -2.97
C LEU A 111 1.57 -13.08 -3.67
N LYS A 112 0.40 -13.35 -4.29
CA LYS A 112 0.17 -14.59 -5.05
C LYS A 112 1.18 -14.73 -6.20
N LEU A 113 1.36 -13.68 -6.99
CA LEU A 113 2.30 -13.68 -8.11
C LEU A 113 3.75 -13.93 -7.64
N ALA A 114 4.15 -13.29 -6.54
CA ALA A 114 5.50 -13.44 -6.00
C ALA A 114 5.75 -14.87 -5.49
N ILE A 115 4.75 -15.52 -4.89
CA ILE A 115 4.82 -16.93 -4.48
C ILE A 115 4.92 -17.83 -5.71
N GLN A 116 4.03 -17.69 -6.70
CA GLN A 116 4.00 -18.53 -7.90
C GLN A 116 5.26 -18.45 -8.75
N LYS A 117 5.90 -17.28 -8.77
CA LYS A 117 7.17 -17.05 -9.47
C LYS A 117 8.40 -17.36 -8.59
N GLU A 118 8.21 -17.88 -7.39
CA GLU A 118 9.29 -18.19 -6.45
C GLU A 118 10.23 -16.99 -6.17
N LEU A 119 9.67 -15.77 -6.15
CA LEU A 119 10.43 -14.55 -5.91
C LEU A 119 10.74 -14.32 -4.42
N ILE A 120 9.96 -14.93 -3.56
CA ILE A 120 10.00 -14.77 -2.11
C ILE A 120 9.98 -16.13 -1.41
N GLN A 121 10.41 -16.15 -0.17
CA GLN A 121 10.36 -17.34 0.68
C GLN A 121 9.50 -17.08 1.93
N PRO A 122 8.97 -18.15 2.59
CA PRO A 122 8.19 -18.01 3.81
C PRO A 122 8.97 -17.34 4.94
N LEU A 123 8.26 -16.63 5.80
CA LEU A 123 8.79 -16.00 6.99
C LEU A 123 8.52 -16.87 8.23
N PRO A 124 9.56 -17.26 9.01
CA PRO A 124 9.39 -18.04 10.23
C PRO A 124 9.02 -17.14 11.43
N ILE A 125 7.90 -16.44 11.32
CA ILE A 125 7.49 -15.40 12.30
C ILE A 125 6.33 -15.82 13.21
N GLU A 126 5.88 -17.06 13.12
CA GLU A 126 4.71 -17.55 13.85
C GLU A 126 4.86 -17.51 15.37
N GLN A 127 6.11 -17.66 15.86
CA GLN A 127 6.45 -17.60 17.27
C GLN A 127 6.61 -16.17 17.82
N LEU A 128 6.61 -15.15 16.98
CA LEU A 128 6.75 -13.76 17.41
C LEU A 128 5.50 -13.29 18.18
N SER A 129 5.72 -12.52 19.25
CA SER A 129 4.62 -11.98 20.07
C SER A 129 3.70 -11.07 19.27
N GLY A 130 4.27 -10.30 18.33
CA GLY A 130 3.54 -9.46 17.40
C GLY A 130 2.62 -10.26 16.48
N TRP A 131 3.06 -11.42 15.99
CA TRP A 131 2.21 -12.31 15.18
C TRP A 131 0.97 -12.79 15.94
N GLN A 132 1.14 -13.22 17.18
CA GLN A 132 0.02 -13.70 18.00
C GLN A 132 -0.99 -12.59 18.35
N SER A 133 -0.53 -11.35 18.37
CA SER A 133 -1.35 -10.18 18.63
C SER A 133 -1.97 -9.57 17.36
N LEU A 134 -1.51 -10.00 16.18
CA LEU A 134 -2.02 -9.52 14.90
C LEU A 134 -3.46 -10.00 14.69
N PRO A 135 -4.43 -9.11 14.37
CA PRO A 135 -5.82 -9.52 14.18
C PRO A 135 -5.98 -10.59 13.09
N PRO A 136 -6.91 -11.54 13.25
CA PRO A 136 -7.04 -12.75 12.40
C PRO A 136 -7.11 -12.46 10.89
N GLN A 137 -7.78 -11.38 10.48
CA GLN A 137 -7.88 -11.01 9.06
C GLN A 137 -6.52 -10.77 8.40
N TRP A 138 -5.57 -10.21 9.13
CA TRP A 138 -4.21 -9.95 8.64
C TRP A 138 -3.37 -11.22 8.59
N GLN A 139 -3.56 -12.12 9.56
CA GLN A 139 -2.92 -13.44 9.55
C GLN A 139 -3.42 -14.26 8.36
N THR A 140 -4.74 -14.29 8.14
CA THR A 140 -5.36 -15.00 7.00
C THR A 140 -4.85 -14.47 5.66
N LEU A 141 -4.70 -13.16 5.52
CA LEU A 141 -4.26 -12.53 4.27
C LEU A 141 -2.91 -13.07 3.78
N VAL A 142 -1.98 -13.35 4.70
CA VAL A 142 -0.59 -13.74 4.38
C VAL A 142 -0.33 -15.24 4.54
N ARG A 143 -1.29 -16.03 5.06
CA ARG A 143 -1.21 -17.50 5.09
C ARG A 143 -1.65 -18.08 3.76
N ARG A 144 -0.71 -18.67 3.02
CA ARG A 144 -0.96 -19.18 1.68
C ARG A 144 -0.25 -20.50 1.43
N ASP A 145 -0.81 -21.29 0.51
CA ASP A 145 -0.12 -22.44 -0.06
C ASP A 145 0.99 -22.02 -1.05
N ASN A 146 1.71 -23.00 -1.58
CA ASN A 146 2.78 -22.76 -2.57
C ASN A 146 2.27 -22.30 -3.94
N GLN A 147 0.94 -22.25 -4.14
CA GLN A 147 0.29 -21.65 -5.32
C GLN A 147 -0.24 -20.23 -5.02
N GLY A 148 0.05 -19.70 -3.85
CA GLY A 148 -0.40 -18.39 -3.41
C GLY A 148 -1.89 -18.28 -3.12
N LYS A 149 -2.60 -19.41 -2.97
CA LYS A 149 -4.00 -19.43 -2.53
C LYS A 149 -4.07 -19.33 -1.01
N LEU A 150 -5.14 -18.70 -0.50
CA LEU A 150 -5.42 -18.67 0.93
C LEU A 150 -5.51 -20.08 1.47
N ALA A 151 -4.82 -20.37 2.56
CA ALA A 151 -4.79 -21.68 3.19
C ALA A 151 -4.62 -21.53 4.70
N GLU A 152 -5.56 -22.04 5.48
CA GLU A 152 -5.57 -21.95 6.94
C GLU A 152 -4.28 -22.50 7.57
N ASN A 153 -3.78 -23.60 7.06
CA ASN A 153 -2.51 -24.24 7.47
C ASN A 153 -1.35 -23.90 6.52
N GLY A 154 -1.48 -22.81 5.75
CA GLY A 154 -0.46 -22.39 4.81
C GLY A 154 0.74 -21.73 5.51
N GLN A 155 1.83 -21.60 4.77
CA GLN A 155 3.00 -20.85 5.23
C GLN A 155 2.71 -19.34 5.29
N ILE A 156 3.48 -18.62 6.11
CA ILE A 156 3.38 -17.16 6.23
C ILE A 156 4.35 -16.55 5.21
N TRP A 157 3.83 -15.81 4.24
CA TRP A 157 4.60 -15.27 3.12
C TRP A 157 4.91 -13.77 3.19
N GLY A 158 4.41 -13.11 4.24
CA GLY A 158 4.65 -11.70 4.44
C GLY A 158 4.20 -11.22 5.82
N ALA A 159 4.71 -10.09 6.25
CA ALA A 159 4.38 -9.46 7.52
C ALA A 159 3.72 -8.09 7.26
N PRO A 160 2.40 -7.94 7.46
CA PRO A 160 1.70 -6.67 7.26
C PRO A 160 2.20 -5.61 8.23
N TYR A 161 2.52 -4.41 7.76
CA TYR A 161 3.01 -3.34 8.64
C TYR A 161 2.26 -2.01 8.51
N ARG A 162 1.61 -1.78 7.39
CA ARG A 162 0.70 -0.64 7.19
C ARG A 162 -0.33 -0.98 6.11
N TRP A 163 -1.45 -0.28 6.12
CA TRP A 163 -2.53 -0.50 5.16
C TRP A 163 -3.25 0.80 4.84
N GLY A 164 -4.13 0.78 3.88
CA GLY A 164 -4.97 1.89 3.50
C GLY A 164 -6.16 1.43 2.67
N ALA A 165 -6.91 2.40 2.19
CA ALA A 165 -8.13 2.16 1.43
C ALA A 165 -8.25 3.15 0.26
N THR A 166 -9.12 2.82 -0.67
CA THR A 166 -9.62 3.78 -1.66
C THR A 166 -10.75 4.58 -1.03
N VAL A 167 -10.70 5.89 -1.11
CA VAL A 167 -11.61 6.81 -0.40
C VAL A 167 -12.08 7.95 -1.30
N ILE A 168 -13.09 8.70 -0.83
CA ILE A 168 -13.57 9.92 -1.48
C ILE A 168 -12.93 11.13 -0.79
N ALA A 169 -12.09 11.87 -1.51
CA ALA A 169 -11.60 13.19 -1.08
C ALA A 169 -12.53 14.29 -1.59
N TYR A 170 -12.66 15.39 -0.81
CA TYR A 170 -13.49 16.53 -1.19
C TYR A 170 -12.94 17.85 -0.62
N ASP A 171 -13.24 18.97 -1.28
CA ASP A 171 -12.93 20.32 -0.78
C ASP A 171 -14.02 20.78 0.23
N ALA A 172 -13.76 20.58 1.52
CA ALA A 172 -14.70 20.93 2.59
C ALA A 172 -15.03 22.44 2.62
N LYS A 173 -14.14 23.30 2.14
CA LYS A 173 -14.40 24.73 2.06
C LYS A 173 -15.41 25.01 0.96
N GLN A 174 -15.22 24.47 -0.24
CA GLN A 174 -16.16 24.59 -1.35
C GLN A 174 -17.54 24.03 -0.96
N PHE A 175 -17.58 22.85 -0.32
CA PHE A 175 -18.83 22.25 0.16
C PHE A 175 -19.59 23.17 1.10
N LYS A 176 -18.87 23.76 2.08
CA LYS A 176 -19.47 24.74 3.01
C LYS A 176 -19.98 25.98 2.29
N ASP A 177 -19.19 26.52 1.36
CA ASP A 177 -19.55 27.75 0.63
C ASP A 177 -20.78 27.54 -0.28
N GLN A 178 -20.96 26.31 -0.81
CA GLN A 178 -22.11 25.91 -1.63
C GLN A 178 -23.32 25.37 -0.82
N GLY A 179 -23.14 25.15 0.47
CA GLY A 179 -24.17 24.51 1.30
C GLY A 179 -24.36 23.03 1.01
N TRP A 180 -23.32 22.36 0.49
CA TRP A 180 -23.37 20.92 0.19
C TRP A 180 -22.98 20.09 1.42
N GLU A 181 -23.72 18.99 1.63
CA GLU A 181 -23.33 18.00 2.62
C GLU A 181 -22.09 17.21 2.15
N PRO A 182 -21.17 16.81 3.03
CA PRO A 182 -20.09 15.91 2.69
C PRO A 182 -20.60 14.60 2.06
N PRO A 183 -19.80 13.94 1.16
CA PRO A 183 -20.14 12.60 0.69
C PRO A 183 -20.11 11.60 1.86
N ARG A 184 -20.95 10.56 1.79
CA ARG A 184 -21.01 9.52 2.82
C ARG A 184 -20.75 8.12 2.29
N ASP A 185 -21.08 7.92 1.01
CA ASP A 185 -20.99 6.60 0.40
C ASP A 185 -20.77 6.69 -1.11
N TRP A 186 -20.35 5.57 -1.72
CA TRP A 186 -20.19 5.47 -3.17
C TRP A 186 -21.43 5.88 -3.93
N SER A 187 -22.62 5.51 -3.43
CA SER A 187 -23.90 5.84 -4.07
C SER A 187 -24.12 7.34 -4.27
N ASP A 188 -23.45 8.22 -3.53
CA ASP A 188 -23.54 9.66 -3.67
C ASP A 188 -23.01 10.14 -5.03
N LEU A 189 -22.02 9.44 -5.61
CA LEU A 189 -21.50 9.76 -6.94
C LEU A 189 -22.56 9.61 -8.05
N TRP A 190 -23.57 8.78 -7.84
CA TRP A 190 -24.71 8.60 -8.77
C TRP A 190 -25.89 9.50 -8.46
N LYS A 191 -26.20 9.70 -7.19
CA LYS A 191 -27.47 10.30 -6.75
C LYS A 191 -27.43 11.82 -6.69
N ARG A 192 -26.28 12.38 -6.35
CA ARG A 192 -26.16 13.81 -6.07
C ARG A 192 -25.82 14.57 -7.35
N GLU A 193 -26.77 15.41 -7.82
CA GLU A 193 -26.62 16.10 -9.10
C GLU A 193 -25.50 17.15 -9.07
N GLU A 194 -25.23 17.74 -7.92
CA GLU A 194 -24.12 18.67 -7.70
C GLU A 194 -22.74 18.02 -7.89
N PHE A 195 -22.65 16.68 -7.87
CA PHE A 195 -21.40 15.95 -8.12
C PHE A 195 -21.15 15.65 -9.60
N ARG A 196 -22.16 15.88 -10.46
CA ARG A 196 -22.02 15.58 -11.88
C ARG A 196 -20.91 16.41 -12.51
N GLN A 197 -19.96 15.76 -13.19
CA GLN A 197 -18.78 16.38 -13.80
C GLN A 197 -17.92 17.18 -12.79
N GLN A 198 -17.99 16.80 -11.49
CA GLN A 198 -17.26 17.44 -10.41
C GLN A 198 -16.30 16.50 -9.69
N PHE A 199 -16.04 15.30 -10.23
CA PHE A 199 -15.10 14.36 -9.61
C PHE A 199 -14.24 13.64 -10.63
N SER A 200 -13.06 13.20 -10.14
CA SER A 200 -12.14 12.30 -10.82
C SER A 200 -12.21 10.90 -10.21
N LEU A 201 -11.95 9.90 -11.01
CA LEU A 201 -11.75 8.52 -10.59
C LEU A 201 -10.35 8.04 -11.01
N LEU A 202 -9.87 6.98 -10.34
CA LEU A 202 -8.66 6.26 -10.77
C LEU A 202 -8.89 5.63 -12.15
N ASP A 203 -7.90 5.68 -13.03
CA ASP A 203 -7.94 4.98 -14.32
C ASP A 203 -7.52 3.52 -14.14
N GLN A 204 -8.32 2.79 -13.36
CA GLN A 204 -8.10 1.39 -13.03
C GLN A 204 -9.43 0.62 -13.01
N PRO A 205 -9.60 -0.38 -13.90
CA PRO A 205 -10.83 -1.16 -13.97
C PRO A 205 -11.22 -1.76 -12.61
N ARG A 206 -10.23 -2.31 -11.90
CA ARG A 206 -10.44 -2.98 -10.61
C ARG A 206 -11.03 -2.06 -9.56
N GLU A 207 -10.61 -0.80 -9.53
CA GLU A 207 -11.10 0.21 -8.59
C GLU A 207 -12.52 0.67 -8.98
N VAL A 208 -12.74 1.05 -10.24
CA VAL A 208 -14.01 1.64 -10.67
C VAL A 208 -15.13 0.61 -10.74
N ILE A 209 -14.87 -0.58 -11.26
CA ILE A 209 -15.84 -1.67 -11.23
C ILE A 209 -16.09 -2.10 -9.78
N GLY A 210 -15.04 -2.18 -8.96
CA GLY A 210 -15.13 -2.57 -7.56
C GLY A 210 -15.99 -1.62 -6.71
N LEU A 211 -15.80 -0.29 -6.81
CA LEU A 211 -16.65 0.66 -6.08
C LEU A 211 -18.12 0.60 -6.55
N THR A 212 -18.35 0.27 -7.85
CA THR A 212 -19.70 0.05 -8.38
C THR A 212 -20.31 -1.23 -7.82
N LEU A 213 -19.51 -2.29 -7.68
CA LEU A 213 -19.92 -3.53 -7.01
C LEU A 213 -20.32 -3.25 -5.56
N LYS A 214 -19.53 -2.43 -4.81
CA LYS A 214 -19.89 -2.02 -3.44
C LYS A 214 -21.20 -1.27 -3.37
N LYS A 215 -21.41 -0.30 -4.26
CA LYS A 215 -22.72 0.39 -4.39
C LYS A 215 -23.86 -0.61 -4.59
N LEU A 216 -23.63 -1.71 -5.31
CA LEU A 216 -24.61 -2.78 -5.54
C LEU A 216 -24.67 -3.84 -4.43
N GLY A 217 -23.95 -3.64 -3.31
CA GLY A 217 -23.90 -4.58 -2.18
C GLY A 217 -23.10 -5.86 -2.48
N LYS A 218 -22.16 -5.79 -3.42
CA LYS A 218 -21.29 -6.91 -3.81
C LYS A 218 -19.85 -6.66 -3.34
N SER A 219 -19.05 -7.74 -3.30
CA SER A 219 -17.62 -7.66 -3.00
C SER A 219 -16.81 -7.18 -4.20
N TYR A 220 -15.70 -6.46 -3.93
CA TYR A 220 -14.64 -6.22 -4.92
C TYR A 220 -14.09 -7.51 -5.51
N ASN A 221 -14.20 -8.64 -4.79
CA ASN A 221 -13.71 -9.95 -5.19
C ASN A 221 -14.76 -10.82 -5.89
N THR A 222 -15.83 -10.20 -6.41
CA THR A 222 -16.85 -10.88 -7.22
C THR A 222 -16.19 -11.58 -8.41
N GLN A 223 -16.33 -12.91 -8.51
CA GLN A 223 -15.62 -13.74 -9.49
C GLN A 223 -16.31 -13.81 -10.86
N ASP A 224 -17.60 -13.51 -10.94
CA ASP A 224 -18.35 -13.50 -12.20
C ASP A 224 -19.21 -12.23 -12.30
N LEU A 225 -18.75 -11.28 -13.10
CA LEU A 225 -19.42 -10.00 -13.29
C LEU A 225 -20.73 -10.11 -14.05
N ASN A 226 -20.89 -11.15 -14.86
CA ASN A 226 -22.12 -11.38 -15.66
C ASN A 226 -23.32 -11.75 -14.76
N GLN A 227 -23.05 -12.24 -13.56
CA GLN A 227 -24.10 -12.54 -12.57
C GLN A 227 -24.50 -11.35 -11.70
N VAL A 228 -23.92 -10.16 -11.93
CA VAL A 228 -24.28 -8.96 -11.17
C VAL A 228 -25.29 -8.12 -11.95
N PRO A 229 -26.57 -8.14 -11.56
CA PRO A 229 -27.59 -7.37 -12.24
C PRO A 229 -27.27 -5.88 -12.26
N ASN A 230 -27.52 -5.21 -13.37
CA ASN A 230 -27.36 -3.77 -13.57
C ASN A 230 -25.92 -3.24 -13.50
N LEU A 231 -24.89 -4.07 -13.29
CA LEU A 231 -23.50 -3.58 -13.15
C LEU A 231 -23.07 -2.70 -14.32
N LYS A 232 -23.29 -3.16 -15.54
CA LYS A 232 -22.97 -2.41 -16.77
C LYS A 232 -23.74 -1.09 -16.87
N ALA A 233 -25.04 -1.11 -16.60
CA ALA A 233 -25.88 0.10 -16.62
C ALA A 233 -25.40 1.14 -15.59
N GLU A 234 -25.04 0.69 -14.40
CA GLU A 234 -24.51 1.57 -13.36
C GLU A 234 -23.13 2.14 -13.73
N LEU A 235 -22.27 1.36 -14.33
CA LEU A 235 -20.97 1.86 -14.81
C LEU A 235 -21.12 2.88 -15.94
N ILE A 236 -22.04 2.67 -16.88
CA ILE A 236 -22.36 3.64 -17.94
C ILE A 236 -22.88 4.93 -17.32
N GLU A 237 -23.77 4.86 -16.33
CA GLU A 237 -24.27 6.03 -15.64
C GLU A 237 -23.16 6.76 -14.88
N LEU A 238 -22.29 6.05 -14.17
CA LEU A 238 -21.13 6.66 -13.52
C LEU A 238 -20.22 7.36 -14.54
N ASN A 239 -19.96 6.71 -15.66
CA ASN A 239 -19.10 7.24 -16.72
C ASN A 239 -19.61 8.57 -17.32
N LYS A 240 -20.93 8.77 -17.41
CA LYS A 240 -21.55 10.05 -17.82
C LYS A 240 -21.37 11.16 -16.78
N ARG A 241 -21.10 10.80 -15.52
CA ARG A 241 -21.03 11.72 -14.39
C ARG A 241 -19.62 12.10 -13.99
N VAL A 242 -18.64 11.21 -14.29
CA VAL A 242 -17.22 11.48 -14.00
C VAL A 242 -16.67 12.56 -14.93
N LYS A 243 -15.82 13.43 -14.41
CA LYS A 243 -15.16 14.45 -15.23
C LYS A 243 -13.99 13.87 -16.03
N PHE A 244 -13.15 13.06 -15.38
CA PHE A 244 -12.04 12.36 -16.03
C PHE A 244 -11.51 11.22 -15.15
N TYR A 245 -10.70 10.36 -15.77
CA TYR A 245 -10.00 9.24 -15.13
C TYR A 245 -8.50 9.50 -15.15
N SER A 246 -7.83 9.34 -14.01
CA SER A 246 -6.37 9.38 -13.90
C SER A 246 -5.93 8.69 -12.62
N SER A 247 -4.86 7.89 -12.68
CA SER A 247 -4.22 7.33 -11.49
C SER A 247 -3.00 8.14 -11.03
N ASP A 248 -2.48 9.04 -11.87
CA ASP A 248 -1.29 9.83 -11.55
C ASP A 248 -1.61 11.29 -11.18
N ALA A 249 -2.75 11.82 -11.64
CA ALA A 249 -3.09 13.24 -11.50
C ALA A 249 -4.51 13.48 -10.96
N TYR A 250 -5.15 12.51 -10.34
CA TYR A 250 -6.55 12.61 -9.88
C TYR A 250 -6.77 13.66 -8.78
N LEU A 251 -5.77 13.98 -7.99
CA LEU A 251 -5.85 14.96 -6.90
C LEU A 251 -5.55 16.40 -7.34
N GLN A 252 -4.80 16.58 -8.42
CA GLN A 252 -4.41 17.92 -8.88
C GLN A 252 -5.63 18.81 -9.22
N PRO A 253 -6.65 18.34 -9.94
CA PRO A 253 -7.85 19.14 -10.20
C PRO A 253 -8.64 19.51 -8.94
N LEU A 254 -8.67 18.64 -7.93
CA LEU A 254 -9.27 18.96 -6.65
C LEU A 254 -8.53 20.12 -5.95
N ILE A 255 -7.19 20.12 -5.98
CA ILE A 255 -6.36 21.19 -5.45
C ILE A 255 -6.57 22.51 -6.22
N LEU A 256 -6.71 22.43 -7.53
CA LEU A 256 -6.92 23.58 -8.42
C LEU A 256 -8.38 24.03 -8.45
N LYS A 257 -9.31 23.33 -7.79
CA LYS A 257 -10.76 23.57 -7.76
C LYS A 257 -11.46 23.38 -9.12
N ASP A 258 -10.86 22.59 -10.00
CA ASP A 258 -11.47 22.13 -11.24
C ASP A 258 -12.45 20.97 -11.00
N THR A 259 -12.29 20.27 -9.89
CA THR A 259 -13.23 19.28 -9.35
C THR A 259 -13.51 19.58 -7.87
N SER A 260 -14.64 19.11 -7.38
CA SER A 260 -15.03 19.24 -5.96
C SER A 260 -14.71 17.98 -5.15
N LEU A 261 -14.52 16.84 -5.86
CA LEU A 261 -14.19 15.54 -5.27
C LEU A 261 -13.12 14.83 -6.12
N ALA A 262 -12.48 13.85 -5.48
CA ALA A 262 -11.59 12.90 -6.14
C ALA A 262 -11.70 11.53 -5.44
N VAL A 263 -11.65 10.46 -6.19
CA VAL A 263 -11.54 9.10 -5.65
C VAL A 263 -10.11 8.62 -5.80
N GLY A 264 -9.52 8.17 -4.70
CA GLY A 264 -8.13 7.71 -4.73
C GLY A 264 -7.64 7.15 -3.41
N TRP A 265 -6.34 6.95 -3.31
CA TRP A 265 -5.72 6.25 -2.20
C TRP A 265 -5.55 7.14 -0.96
N SER A 266 -5.92 6.60 0.19
CA SER A 266 -5.93 7.30 1.48
C SER A 266 -4.58 7.92 1.85
N THR A 267 -3.46 7.28 1.52
CA THR A 267 -2.11 7.79 1.82
C THR A 267 -1.76 9.05 1.05
N GLU A 268 -2.06 9.09 -0.25
CA GLU A 268 -1.81 10.28 -1.06
C GLU A 268 -2.68 11.46 -0.64
N ILE A 269 -3.94 11.15 -0.27
CA ILE A 269 -4.85 12.17 0.24
C ILE A 269 -4.38 12.69 1.60
N PHE A 270 -3.89 11.83 2.48
CA PHE A 270 -3.31 12.25 3.76
C PHE A 270 -2.11 13.19 3.56
N ASP A 271 -1.23 12.89 2.61
CA ASP A 271 -0.07 13.74 2.33
C ASP A 271 -0.49 15.12 1.82
N ILE A 272 -1.52 15.18 0.98
CA ILE A 272 -2.08 16.44 0.50
C ILE A 272 -2.71 17.26 1.63
N GLN A 273 -3.38 16.61 2.59
CA GLN A 273 -4.00 17.29 3.73
C GLN A 273 -3.01 18.09 4.57
N LYS A 274 -1.72 17.71 4.58
CA LYS A 274 -0.66 18.46 5.26
C LYS A 274 -0.48 19.88 4.68
N SER A 275 -0.64 20.02 3.37
CA SER A 275 -0.50 21.29 2.65
C SER A 275 -1.85 21.97 2.38
N TYR A 276 -2.92 21.20 2.28
CA TYR A 276 -4.28 21.65 1.98
C TYR A 276 -5.27 21.11 3.03
N PRO A 277 -5.30 21.69 4.24
CA PRO A 277 -6.12 21.17 5.36
C PRO A 277 -7.64 21.22 5.13
N HIS A 278 -8.09 21.98 4.14
CA HIS A 278 -9.50 22.05 3.74
C HIS A 278 -9.92 20.85 2.88
N ILE A 279 -8.98 20.09 2.32
CA ILE A 279 -9.29 18.82 1.68
C ILE A 279 -9.53 17.80 2.79
N LYS A 280 -10.70 17.18 2.76
CA LYS A 280 -11.11 16.13 3.69
C LYS A 280 -11.33 14.84 2.92
N ALA A 281 -11.46 13.74 3.65
CA ALA A 281 -11.74 12.45 3.05
C ALA A 281 -12.83 11.72 3.81
N VAL A 282 -13.50 10.82 3.11
CA VAL A 282 -14.54 9.95 3.66
C VAL A 282 -14.25 8.52 3.26
N MET A 283 -14.25 7.61 4.22
CA MET A 283 -14.34 6.19 3.98
C MET A 283 -15.81 5.85 3.70
N PRO A 284 -16.15 5.30 2.52
CA PRO A 284 -17.54 5.03 2.15
C PRO A 284 -18.20 4.02 3.09
N ALA A 285 -19.44 4.31 3.51
CA ALA A 285 -20.16 3.51 4.50
C ALA A 285 -20.47 2.07 4.03
N SER A 286 -20.53 1.82 2.73
CA SER A 286 -20.69 0.47 2.15
C SER A 286 -19.38 -0.32 2.07
N GLY A 287 -18.27 0.23 2.57
CA GLY A 287 -16.94 -0.37 2.49
C GLY A 287 -16.20 -0.01 1.21
N SER A 288 -14.93 -0.38 1.15
CA SER A 288 -14.02 -0.01 0.06
C SER A 288 -13.00 -1.11 -0.24
N ALA A 289 -12.18 -0.88 -1.27
CA ALA A 289 -10.96 -1.62 -1.49
C ALA A 289 -9.94 -1.32 -0.39
N LEU A 290 -9.37 -2.36 0.18
CA LEU A 290 -8.24 -2.28 1.11
C LEU A 290 -6.98 -2.80 0.43
N TRP A 291 -5.85 -2.25 0.81
CA TRP A 291 -4.53 -2.70 0.44
C TRP A 291 -3.61 -2.71 1.66
N THR A 292 -2.59 -3.54 1.64
CA THR A 292 -1.56 -3.53 2.68
C THR A 292 -0.17 -3.69 2.11
N ASP A 293 0.79 -3.03 2.73
CA ASP A 293 2.20 -3.24 2.47
C ASP A 293 2.75 -4.31 3.44
N LEU A 294 3.46 -5.26 2.87
CA LEU A 294 4.03 -6.41 3.54
C LEU A 294 5.55 -6.30 3.54
N TRP A 295 6.19 -6.68 4.62
CA TRP A 295 7.56 -7.14 4.59
C TRP A 295 7.59 -8.54 4.01
N VAL A 296 8.39 -8.75 2.96
CA VAL A 296 8.64 -10.07 2.37
C VAL A 296 10.14 -10.32 2.29
N GLN A 297 10.53 -11.58 2.41
CA GLN A 297 11.92 -12.01 2.27
C GLN A 297 12.15 -12.51 0.85
N PRO A 298 13.11 -11.95 0.09
CA PRO A 298 13.48 -12.49 -1.22
C PRO A 298 13.90 -13.95 -1.13
N ALA A 299 13.56 -14.73 -2.13
CA ALA A 299 14.01 -16.12 -2.22
C ALA A 299 15.56 -16.15 -2.29
N SER A 300 16.18 -16.92 -1.38
CA SER A 300 17.62 -17.14 -1.39
C SER A 300 17.96 -18.27 -2.36
N GLY A 301 18.99 -18.06 -3.18
CA GLY A 301 19.49 -19.12 -4.08
C GLY A 301 20.21 -20.28 -3.38
N ASN A 302 20.39 -20.22 -2.06
CA ASN A 302 21.04 -21.26 -1.25
C ASN A 302 20.13 -21.61 -0.07
N GLU A 303 19.90 -22.89 0.14
CA GLU A 303 19.07 -23.45 1.22
C GLU A 303 19.62 -23.17 2.65
N GLU A 304 20.87 -22.73 2.79
CA GLU A 304 21.55 -22.53 4.08
C GLU A 304 21.79 -21.05 4.45
N THR A 305 20.92 -20.11 4.10
CA THR A 305 21.03 -18.79 4.72
C THR A 305 20.50 -18.89 6.14
N GLU A 306 21.42 -18.87 7.13
CA GLU A 306 21.08 -18.65 8.53
C GLU A 306 20.06 -17.49 8.58
N SER A 307 18.92 -17.75 9.22
CA SER A 307 17.88 -16.74 9.43
C SER A 307 18.51 -15.53 10.10
N ASN A 308 18.59 -14.41 9.40
CA ASN A 308 19.06 -13.17 9.98
C ASN A 308 18.09 -12.77 11.10
N SER A 309 18.51 -12.93 12.35
CA SER A 309 17.67 -12.64 13.54
C SER A 309 17.07 -11.24 13.49
N LEU A 310 17.82 -10.28 12.90
CA LEU A 310 17.37 -8.91 12.73
C LEU A 310 16.14 -8.75 11.83
N VAL A 311 15.85 -9.69 10.94
CA VAL A 311 14.61 -9.72 10.14
C VAL A 311 13.40 -9.87 11.07
N ASN A 312 13.45 -10.87 11.93
CA ASN A 312 12.39 -11.14 12.90
C ASN A 312 12.26 -10.00 13.91
N ASP A 313 13.39 -9.50 14.41
CA ASP A 313 13.43 -8.38 15.37
C ASP A 313 12.84 -7.11 14.77
N TRP A 314 13.11 -6.81 13.48
CA TRP A 314 12.55 -5.67 12.78
C TRP A 314 11.03 -5.80 12.59
N ILE A 315 10.58 -6.99 12.17
CA ILE A 315 9.16 -7.26 11.97
C ILE A 315 8.40 -7.11 13.30
N ASP A 316 8.87 -7.79 14.36
CA ASP A 316 8.26 -7.70 15.70
C ASP A 316 8.30 -6.27 16.24
N PHE A 317 9.40 -5.55 16.03
CA PHE A 317 9.53 -4.13 16.41
C PHE A 317 8.49 -3.26 15.71
N CYS A 318 8.22 -3.46 14.41
CA CYS A 318 7.17 -2.73 13.68
C CYS A 318 5.77 -3.00 14.24
N TRP A 319 5.56 -4.17 14.83
CA TRP A 319 4.28 -4.58 15.42
C TRP A 319 4.08 -4.12 16.86
N ARG A 320 5.10 -3.63 17.53
CA ARG A 320 4.95 -3.07 18.88
C ARG A 320 4.06 -1.84 18.87
N LYS A 321 3.25 -1.64 19.90
CA LYS A 321 2.28 -0.54 20.01
C LYS A 321 2.89 0.82 19.62
N GLN A 322 4.03 1.20 20.18
CA GLN A 322 4.67 2.50 19.91
C GLN A 322 5.09 2.65 18.43
N SER A 323 5.61 1.58 17.82
CA SER A 323 5.98 1.58 16.41
C SER A 323 4.76 1.65 15.50
N ALA A 324 3.72 0.90 15.81
CA ALA A 324 2.45 0.90 15.10
C ALA A 324 1.77 2.28 15.13
N GLU A 325 1.78 2.93 16.30
CA GLU A 325 1.30 4.31 16.45
C GLU A 325 2.12 5.29 15.60
N ALA A 326 3.45 5.21 15.66
CA ALA A 326 4.33 6.08 14.89
C ALA A 326 4.15 5.88 13.37
N ILE A 327 4.02 4.64 12.88
CA ILE A 327 3.71 4.35 11.48
C ILE A 327 2.39 5.03 11.11
N SER A 328 1.32 4.79 11.88
CA SER A 328 -0.01 5.31 11.57
C SER A 328 -0.05 6.84 11.53
N GLN A 329 0.57 7.51 12.52
CA GLN A 329 0.54 8.97 12.64
C GLN A 329 1.39 9.68 11.60
N LEU A 330 2.59 9.16 11.31
CA LEU A 330 3.58 9.88 10.51
C LEU A 330 3.47 9.54 9.03
N THR A 331 2.96 8.34 8.68
CA THR A 331 2.76 7.95 7.28
C THR A 331 1.33 8.14 6.78
N GLY A 332 0.36 8.38 7.68
CA GLY A 332 -1.05 8.44 7.34
C GLY A 332 -1.67 7.11 6.91
N SER A 333 -0.96 6.02 7.15
CA SER A 333 -1.41 4.66 6.88
C SER A 333 -1.53 3.90 8.18
N PRO A 334 -2.73 3.44 8.58
CA PRO A 334 -2.89 2.66 9.79
C PRO A 334 -1.97 1.43 9.81
N SER A 335 -1.42 1.11 10.99
CA SER A 335 -0.78 -0.18 11.21
C SER A 335 -1.85 -1.26 11.45
N PRO A 336 -1.65 -2.51 10.99
CA PRO A 336 -2.52 -3.64 11.33
C PRO A 336 -2.65 -3.89 12.84
N MET A 337 -1.62 -3.50 13.60
CA MET A 337 -1.56 -3.62 15.05
C MET A 337 -2.28 -2.50 15.80
N ALA A 338 -2.70 -1.50 15.06
CA ALA A 338 -3.45 -0.40 15.61
C ALA A 338 -4.92 -0.81 15.81
N ASN A 339 -5.19 -1.61 16.84
CA ASN A 339 -6.52 -1.72 17.45
C ASN A 339 -6.81 -0.43 18.20
N PHE A 340 -6.86 0.67 17.45
CA PHE A 340 -7.18 1.94 18.05
C PHE A 340 -8.69 1.99 18.29
N SER A 341 -9.10 1.76 19.54
CA SER A 341 -10.29 2.48 19.95
C SER A 341 -10.01 3.96 19.68
N ARG A 342 -10.96 4.68 19.15
CA ARG A 342 -10.82 6.14 18.89
C ARG A 342 -10.19 6.89 20.07
N GLN A 343 -10.40 6.41 21.30
CA GLN A 343 -9.90 6.98 22.54
C GLN A 343 -8.39 6.77 22.75
N ASP A 344 -7.81 5.73 22.17
CA ASP A 344 -6.38 5.41 22.28
C ASP A 344 -5.52 6.14 21.25
N LEU A 345 -6.15 6.75 20.23
CA LEU A 345 -5.46 7.57 19.24
C LEU A 345 -5.10 8.95 19.82
N PRO A 346 -3.92 9.49 19.50
CA PRO A 346 -3.63 10.89 19.77
C PRO A 346 -4.73 11.81 19.22
N THR A 347 -5.10 12.83 19.97
CA THR A 347 -6.20 13.76 19.64
C THR A 347 -6.10 14.31 18.21
N ALA A 348 -4.89 14.51 17.70
CA ALA A 348 -4.65 15.02 16.36
C ALA A 348 -5.16 14.10 15.22
N ILE A 349 -5.35 12.80 15.48
CA ILE A 349 -5.75 11.80 14.48
C ILE A 349 -7.00 11.01 14.87
N GLN A 350 -7.56 11.24 16.07
CA GLN A 350 -8.79 10.57 16.54
C GLN A 350 -9.97 10.76 15.59
N ASP A 351 -10.07 11.92 14.96
CA ASP A 351 -11.14 12.29 14.04
C ASP A 351 -10.73 12.15 12.56
N ASN A 352 -9.53 11.62 12.28
CA ASN A 352 -9.12 11.40 10.90
C ASN A 352 -9.71 10.08 10.37
N PRO A 353 -10.70 10.14 9.45
CA PRO A 353 -11.40 8.96 8.92
C PRO A 353 -10.47 8.06 8.08
N LEU A 354 -9.27 8.52 7.73
CA LEU A 354 -8.27 7.72 7.02
C LEU A 354 -7.47 6.82 7.96
N ILE A 355 -7.51 7.08 9.27
CA ILE A 355 -6.77 6.34 10.29
C ILE A 355 -7.74 5.66 11.25
N ALA A 356 -8.73 6.38 11.74
CA ALA A 356 -9.75 5.88 12.66
C ALA A 356 -10.96 5.32 11.91
N ILE A 357 -10.77 4.24 11.18
CA ILE A 357 -11.84 3.56 10.43
C ILE A 357 -12.67 2.72 11.39
N SER A 358 -14.00 2.83 11.32
CA SER A 358 -14.89 2.02 12.17
C SER A 358 -14.84 0.54 11.80
N SER A 359 -14.97 -0.33 12.79
CA SER A 359 -15.02 -1.79 12.57
C SER A 359 -16.12 -2.18 11.59
N GLU A 360 -17.27 -1.52 11.65
CA GLU A 360 -18.40 -1.78 10.74
C GLU A 360 -18.06 -1.52 9.27
N VAL A 361 -17.36 -0.43 8.97
CA VAL A 361 -16.93 -0.12 7.61
C VAL A 361 -15.81 -1.03 7.18
N LEU A 362 -14.90 -1.38 8.09
CA LEU A 362 -13.81 -2.31 7.81
C LEU A 362 -14.32 -3.71 7.46
N GLU A 363 -15.32 -4.23 8.18
CA GLU A 363 -15.97 -5.51 7.91
C GLU A 363 -16.67 -5.55 6.54
N LYS A 364 -17.15 -4.41 6.06
CA LYS A 364 -17.75 -4.29 4.71
C LYS A 364 -16.72 -4.09 3.61
N SER A 365 -15.45 -3.86 3.94
CA SER A 365 -14.37 -3.58 3.00
C SER A 365 -13.67 -4.88 2.59
N ASP A 366 -13.04 -4.88 1.43
CA ASP A 366 -12.37 -6.06 0.88
C ASP A 366 -10.89 -5.78 0.59
N PHE A 367 -10.00 -6.66 1.04
CA PHE A 367 -8.68 -6.76 0.42
C PHE A 367 -8.82 -7.25 -1.00
N LEU A 368 -8.07 -6.62 -1.93
CA LEU A 368 -8.13 -7.01 -3.34
C LEU A 368 -7.41 -8.35 -3.55
N GLU A 369 -8.20 -9.41 -3.75
CA GLU A 369 -7.68 -10.72 -4.09
C GLU A 369 -7.38 -10.84 -5.59
N PRO A 370 -6.35 -11.64 -5.98
CA PRO A 370 -6.12 -11.97 -7.37
C PRO A 370 -7.35 -12.67 -7.97
N LEU A 371 -7.87 -12.11 -9.05
CA LEU A 371 -9.02 -12.67 -9.76
C LEU A 371 -8.61 -13.88 -10.63
N PRO A 372 -9.55 -14.80 -10.93
CA PRO A 372 -9.41 -15.76 -12.01
C PRO A 372 -9.20 -15.07 -13.35
N GLU A 373 -8.50 -15.73 -14.29
CA GLU A 373 -8.20 -15.17 -15.62
C GLU A 373 -9.48 -14.79 -16.38
N THR A 374 -10.48 -15.65 -16.35
CA THR A 374 -11.80 -15.39 -16.94
C THR A 374 -12.48 -14.14 -16.37
N THR A 375 -12.28 -13.87 -15.10
CA THR A 375 -12.82 -12.65 -14.47
C THR A 375 -12.01 -11.42 -14.87
N ILE A 376 -10.69 -11.55 -15.03
CA ILE A 376 -9.83 -10.46 -15.54
C ILE A 376 -10.28 -10.05 -16.93
N GLU A 377 -10.57 -11.01 -17.82
CA GLU A 377 -11.13 -10.76 -19.14
C GLU A 377 -12.47 -10.01 -19.06
N GLN A 378 -13.40 -10.45 -18.19
CA GLN A 378 -14.66 -9.74 -17.98
C GLN A 378 -14.45 -8.27 -17.51
N TYR A 379 -13.45 -8.02 -16.64
CA TYR A 379 -13.12 -6.67 -16.22
C TYR A 379 -12.59 -5.81 -17.37
N GLN A 380 -11.75 -6.37 -18.22
CA GLN A 380 -11.18 -5.67 -19.39
C GLN A 380 -12.26 -5.35 -20.42
N ASP A 381 -13.05 -6.33 -20.80
CA ASP A 381 -14.12 -6.18 -21.79
C ASP A 381 -15.16 -5.14 -21.32
N LEU A 382 -15.61 -5.26 -20.07
CA LEU A 382 -16.58 -4.35 -19.50
C LEU A 382 -16.01 -2.92 -19.40
N TRP A 383 -14.73 -2.78 -19.03
CA TRP A 383 -14.07 -1.48 -18.93
C TRP A 383 -13.94 -0.80 -20.29
N GLU A 384 -13.49 -1.53 -21.32
CA GLU A 384 -13.41 -1.03 -22.69
C GLU A 384 -14.78 -0.62 -23.23
N GLU A 385 -15.81 -1.43 -22.96
CA GLU A 385 -17.16 -1.13 -23.42
C GLU A 385 -17.72 0.14 -22.75
N VAL A 386 -17.52 0.30 -21.44
CA VAL A 386 -17.96 1.48 -20.69
C VAL A 386 -17.23 2.74 -21.17
N ARG A 387 -15.92 2.62 -21.47
CA ARG A 387 -15.12 3.77 -21.94
C ARG A 387 -15.46 4.19 -23.38
N ARG A 388 -15.80 3.26 -24.26
CA ARG A 388 -16.23 3.56 -25.64
C ARG A 388 -17.57 4.29 -25.73
N ASN A 389 -18.44 4.19 -24.74
CA ASN A 389 -19.72 4.90 -24.71
C ASN A 389 -19.62 6.41 -24.38
N LEU A 390 -18.42 6.99 -24.38
CA LEU A 390 -18.18 8.44 -24.26
C LEU A 390 -17.84 9.10 -25.63
N GLU A 391 -17.52 8.29 -26.65
CA GLU A 391 -17.31 8.74 -28.04
C GLU A 391 -18.66 8.75 -28.79
#